data_0aed3d5bf5e9611d77a8b62be8272aec
#
_entry.id   0aed3d5bf5e9611d77a8b62be8272aec
#
_cell.length_a   1.000
_cell.length_b   1.000
_cell.length_c   1.000
_cell.angle_alpha   90.00
_cell.angle_beta   90.00
_cell.angle_gamma   90.00
#
_symmetry.space_group_name_H-M   'P 1'
#
loop_
_entity.id
_entity.type
_entity.pdbx_description
1 polymer ?
#
loop_
_entity_poly.entity_id
_entity_poly.type
_entity_poly.pdbx_seq_one_letter_code
_entity_poly.pdbx_strand_id
1 'polypeptide(L)'
;MPFFVTRKPCAERVNIARKTAIASPAHTPRRVNSSASLEARDDAPTVCAISLLVAILSNLLHEGLGHAATALLTGTKSGLLTAVAWSSEFDSRLVAAGGTLANLAASIVFWIALRKAKSASVRWRFFLLTSFAFNVFEGTGYFLFSGVTNFGDWAQVIAGLHAHWLWRALLVIVGMASYLGPYWRWASG
;
A
#
# COMPACT_ATOMS: atom_id res chain seq x y z
N MET A 1 -28.37 -18.64 27.19
CA MET A 1 -28.50 -20.10 26.96
C MET A 1 -27.11 -20.64 26.77
N PRO A 2 -26.58 -21.45 27.69
CA PRO A 2 -25.25 -22.03 27.55
C PRO A 2 -25.32 -23.40 26.88
N PHE A 3 -24.50 -23.63 25.89
CA PHE A 3 -24.32 -24.94 25.24
C PHE A 3 -23.35 -25.80 26.06
N PHE A 4 -23.88 -26.85 26.63
CA PHE A 4 -23.12 -27.95 27.26
C PHE A 4 -22.51 -28.83 26.17
N VAL A 5 -21.18 -29.01 26.17
CA VAL A 5 -20.49 -30.05 25.40
C VAL A 5 -20.15 -31.20 26.33
N THR A 6 -20.84 -32.31 26.16
CA THR A 6 -20.59 -33.56 26.87
C THR A 6 -19.37 -34.30 26.29
N ARG A 7 -18.35 -34.53 27.11
CA ARG A 7 -17.23 -35.43 26.81
C ARG A 7 -17.64 -36.88 27.06
N LYS A 8 -17.43 -37.76 26.08
CA LYS A 8 -17.49 -39.20 26.27
C LYS A 8 -16.11 -39.72 26.74
N PRO A 9 -16.05 -40.65 27.70
CA PRO A 9 -14.81 -41.31 28.09
C PRO A 9 -14.51 -42.46 27.14
N CYS A 10 -13.27 -42.55 26.64
CA CYS A 10 -12.79 -43.67 25.86
C CYS A 10 -12.03 -44.62 26.78
N ALA A 11 -12.53 -45.83 26.80
CA ALA A 11 -12.06 -46.90 27.64
C ALA A 11 -10.69 -47.45 27.21
N GLU A 12 -9.91 -47.72 28.19
CA GLU A 12 -8.66 -48.41 28.29
C GLU A 12 -8.72 -49.83 27.69
N ARG A 13 -7.79 -50.17 26.79
CA ARG A 13 -7.40 -51.57 26.54
C ARG A 13 -5.89 -51.68 26.62
N VAL A 14 -5.48 -52.23 27.76
CA VAL A 14 -4.17 -52.78 27.98
C VAL A 14 -4.03 -54.05 27.13
N ASN A 15 -3.01 -54.14 26.31
CA ASN A 15 -2.61 -55.36 25.67
C ASN A 15 -1.10 -55.55 25.81
N ILE A 16 -0.74 -56.51 26.71
CA ILE A 16 0.58 -56.97 26.99
C ILE A 16 0.94 -58.02 25.93
N ALA A 17 1.95 -57.76 25.12
CA ALA A 17 2.60 -58.81 24.33
C ALA A 17 4.07 -58.51 24.01
N ARG A 18 4.92 -59.29 24.68
CA ARG A 18 6.19 -59.93 24.25
C ARG A 18 7.30 -59.03 23.62
N LYS A 19 8.35 -59.01 24.39
CA LYS A 19 9.76 -58.80 24.02
C LYS A 19 10.16 -59.68 22.84
N THR A 20 10.62 -59.10 21.77
CA THR A 20 11.64 -59.62 20.89
C THR A 20 12.64 -58.51 20.64
N ALA A 21 13.86 -58.73 21.14
CA ALA A 21 15.00 -57.85 20.92
C ALA A 21 15.38 -57.93 19.41
N ILE A 22 15.10 -56.90 18.67
CA ILE A 22 15.64 -56.68 17.32
C ILE A 22 16.67 -55.57 17.44
N ALA A 23 17.91 -55.90 17.02
CA ALA A 23 19.04 -54.99 16.99
C ALA A 23 18.68 -53.68 16.32
N SER A 24 18.86 -52.57 17.02
CA SER A 24 18.69 -51.22 16.52
C SER A 24 19.74 -50.95 15.44
N PRO A 25 19.36 -50.61 14.20
CA PRO A 25 20.33 -50.11 13.23
C PRO A 25 20.86 -48.78 13.74
N ALA A 26 22.17 -48.61 13.69
CA ALA A 26 22.89 -47.39 14.06
C ALA A 26 22.22 -46.17 13.44
N HIS A 27 21.69 -45.30 14.31
CA HIS A 27 21.11 -44.02 13.92
C HIS A 27 22.25 -43.15 13.41
N THR A 28 22.50 -43.18 12.10
CA THR A 28 23.35 -42.19 11.46
C THR A 28 22.66 -40.84 11.68
N PRO A 29 23.28 -39.87 12.34
CA PRO A 29 22.66 -38.54 12.48
C PRO A 29 22.48 -37.97 11.09
N ARG A 30 21.20 -37.88 10.67
CA ARG A 30 20.82 -37.18 9.45
C ARG A 30 21.36 -35.78 9.60
N ARG A 31 22.43 -35.44 8.87
CA ARG A 31 22.91 -34.08 8.73
C ARG A 31 21.72 -33.26 8.21
N VAL A 32 21.07 -32.58 9.10
CA VAL A 32 20.12 -31.52 8.72
C VAL A 32 20.97 -30.48 8.01
N ASN A 33 20.87 -30.47 6.69
CA ASN A 33 21.47 -29.43 5.89
C ASN A 33 20.89 -28.07 6.36
N SER A 34 21.61 -27.42 7.26
CA SER A 34 21.31 -26.07 7.77
C SER A 34 21.44 -24.99 6.68
N SER A 35 21.74 -25.38 5.45
CA SER A 35 21.84 -24.48 4.29
C SER A 35 20.51 -24.15 3.62
N ALA A 36 19.38 -24.72 4.07
CA ALA A 36 18.07 -24.50 3.45
C ALA A 36 17.26 -23.37 4.10
N SER A 37 17.78 -22.65 5.08
CA SER A 37 17.05 -21.58 5.78
C SER A 37 17.80 -20.23 5.82
N LEU A 38 18.62 -19.95 4.82
CA LEU A 38 18.88 -18.59 4.41
C LEU A 38 17.78 -18.18 3.40
N GLU A 39 16.52 -18.45 3.73
CA GLU A 39 15.44 -17.60 3.21
C GLU A 39 15.84 -16.18 3.56
N ALA A 40 16.00 -15.37 2.51
CA ALA A 40 16.41 -13.98 2.64
C ALA A 40 15.40 -13.30 3.59
N ARG A 41 15.73 -13.25 4.88
CA ARG A 41 15.01 -12.38 5.83
C ARG A 41 15.19 -11.00 5.26
N ASP A 42 14.07 -10.39 4.87
CA ASP A 42 14.09 -9.00 4.49
C ASP A 42 14.69 -8.24 5.65
N ASP A 43 15.90 -7.73 5.47
CA ASP A 43 16.57 -6.97 6.50
C ASP A 43 15.87 -5.61 6.65
N ALA A 44 15.64 -5.18 7.88
CA ALA A 44 14.97 -3.92 8.15
C ALA A 44 15.58 -2.72 7.39
N PRO A 45 16.92 -2.58 7.25
CA PRO A 45 17.51 -1.55 6.41
C PRO A 45 17.05 -1.55 4.96
N THR A 46 16.94 -2.70 4.31
CA THR A 46 16.46 -2.80 2.93
C THR A 46 14.99 -2.38 2.82
N VAL A 47 14.15 -2.82 3.75
CA VAL A 47 12.72 -2.43 3.79
C VAL A 47 12.60 -0.91 3.98
N CYS A 48 13.34 -0.33 4.92
CA CYS A 48 13.36 1.11 5.16
C CYS A 48 13.86 1.89 3.93
N ALA A 49 14.93 1.45 3.30
CA ALA A 49 15.50 2.11 2.12
C ALA A 49 14.52 2.11 0.93
N ILE A 50 13.88 0.97 0.66
CA ILE A 50 12.86 0.87 -0.39
C ILE A 50 11.67 1.77 -0.06
N SER A 51 11.18 1.78 1.18
CA SER A 51 10.04 2.60 1.59
C SER A 51 10.35 4.09 1.47
N LEU A 52 11.53 4.52 1.87
CA LEU A 52 11.97 5.92 1.73
C LEU A 52 12.09 6.31 0.25
N LEU A 53 12.70 5.47 -0.57
CA LEU A 53 12.79 5.69 -2.02
C LEU A 53 11.42 5.84 -2.65
N VAL A 54 10.47 4.99 -2.28
CA VAL A 54 9.09 5.03 -2.77
C VAL A 54 8.39 6.32 -2.34
N ALA A 55 8.55 6.74 -1.08
CA ALA A 55 7.96 7.99 -0.59
C ALA A 55 8.48 9.22 -1.38
N ILE A 56 9.80 9.29 -1.60
CA ILE A 56 10.41 10.35 -2.41
C ILE A 56 9.90 10.30 -3.85
N LEU A 57 9.84 9.12 -4.45
CA LEU A 57 9.37 8.93 -5.82
C LEU A 57 7.90 9.34 -5.97
N SER A 58 7.03 8.94 -5.04
CA SER A 58 5.62 9.29 -5.06
C SER A 58 5.41 10.80 -4.99
N ASN A 59 6.14 11.47 -4.09
CA ASN A 59 6.10 12.92 -3.97
C ASN A 59 6.63 13.63 -5.25
N LEU A 60 7.71 13.12 -5.86
CA LEU A 60 8.22 13.64 -7.13
C LEU A 60 7.22 13.47 -8.28
N LEU A 61 6.47 12.38 -8.30
CA LEU A 61 5.40 12.17 -9.27
C LEU A 61 4.27 13.18 -9.04
N HIS A 62 3.90 13.44 -7.80
CA HIS A 62 2.89 14.43 -7.44
C HIS A 62 3.31 15.85 -7.86
N GLU A 63 4.43 16.32 -7.35
CA GLU A 63 4.88 17.70 -7.57
C GLU A 63 5.42 17.93 -8.98
N GLY A 64 6.26 16.99 -9.47
CA GLY A 64 6.93 17.15 -10.78
C GLY A 64 6.04 16.81 -11.96
N LEU A 65 5.53 15.58 -12.04
CA LEU A 65 4.65 15.20 -13.15
C LEU A 65 3.23 15.71 -12.97
N GLY A 66 2.75 15.83 -11.75
CA GLY A 66 1.43 16.35 -11.46
C GLY A 66 1.36 17.86 -11.68
N HIS A 67 1.90 18.64 -10.80
CA HIS A 67 1.78 20.09 -10.83
C HIS A 67 2.68 20.75 -11.89
N ALA A 68 3.98 20.51 -11.85
CA ALA A 68 4.92 21.22 -12.72
C ALA A 68 4.73 20.88 -14.20
N ALA A 69 4.55 19.61 -14.57
CA ALA A 69 4.29 19.25 -15.96
C ALA A 69 2.94 19.77 -16.44
N THR A 70 1.89 19.72 -15.59
CA THR A 70 0.58 20.31 -15.94
C THR A 70 0.67 21.82 -16.14
N ALA A 71 1.44 22.53 -15.30
CA ALA A 71 1.69 23.96 -15.47
C ALA A 71 2.37 24.27 -16.82
N LEU A 72 3.39 23.50 -17.19
CA LEU A 72 4.07 23.64 -18.48
C LEU A 72 3.13 23.38 -19.66
N LEU A 73 2.32 22.31 -19.59
CA LEU A 73 1.39 21.94 -20.67
C LEU A 73 0.24 22.96 -20.83
N THR A 74 -0.16 23.60 -19.74
CA THR A 74 -1.25 24.61 -19.78
C THR A 74 -0.74 26.03 -20.01
N GLY A 75 0.57 26.23 -20.14
CA GLY A 75 1.17 27.56 -20.29
C GLY A 75 1.09 28.41 -19.02
N THR A 76 0.77 27.80 -17.87
CA THR A 76 0.80 28.46 -16.57
C THR A 76 2.25 28.71 -16.19
N LYS A 77 2.58 29.90 -15.72
CA LYS A 77 3.94 30.20 -15.27
C LYS A 77 4.31 29.28 -14.12
N SER A 78 5.35 28.48 -14.34
CA SER A 78 5.89 27.59 -13.30
C SER A 78 6.56 28.43 -12.22
N GLY A 79 6.31 28.03 -10.98
CA GLY A 79 6.99 28.57 -9.83
C GLY A 79 8.21 27.74 -9.44
N LEU A 80 8.42 27.59 -8.14
CA LEU A 80 9.53 26.82 -7.58
C LEU A 80 9.10 25.37 -7.35
N LEU A 81 9.84 24.41 -7.93
CA LEU A 81 9.73 22.99 -7.61
C LEU A 81 10.77 22.63 -6.57
N THR A 82 10.31 22.09 -5.45
CA THR A 82 11.14 21.49 -4.40
C THR A 82 10.91 19.98 -4.33
N ALA A 83 11.67 19.28 -3.49
CA ALA A 83 11.46 17.85 -3.26
C ALA A 83 10.15 17.51 -2.52
N VAL A 84 9.45 18.51 -1.97
CA VAL A 84 8.27 18.32 -1.12
C VAL A 84 7.11 19.25 -1.45
N ALA A 85 7.29 20.19 -2.39
CA ALA A 85 6.22 21.10 -2.78
C ALA A 85 6.53 21.78 -4.12
N TRP A 86 5.48 22.08 -4.84
CA TRP A 86 5.52 22.97 -6.00
C TRP A 86 4.68 24.23 -5.72
N SER A 87 5.11 25.36 -6.23
CA SER A 87 4.35 26.60 -6.15
C SER A 87 4.25 27.26 -7.51
N SER A 88 3.11 27.88 -7.81
CA SER A 88 2.92 28.70 -9.02
C SER A 88 2.56 30.14 -8.66
N GLU A 89 2.80 31.04 -9.61
CA GLU A 89 2.36 32.45 -9.49
C GLU A 89 0.86 32.61 -9.73
N PHE A 90 0.20 31.62 -10.35
CA PHE A 90 -1.21 31.69 -10.72
C PHE A 90 -1.95 30.41 -10.28
N ASP A 91 -3.13 30.62 -9.70
CA ASP A 91 -4.02 29.54 -9.31
C ASP A 91 -4.71 28.95 -10.54
N SER A 92 -4.39 27.70 -10.86
CA SER A 92 -5.07 26.92 -11.90
C SER A 92 -5.66 25.67 -11.29
N ARG A 93 -6.98 25.48 -11.43
CA ARG A 93 -7.66 24.28 -10.94
C ARG A 93 -7.11 23.00 -11.57
N LEU A 94 -6.72 23.08 -12.86
CA LEU A 94 -6.16 21.92 -13.54
C LEU A 94 -4.77 21.58 -13.01
N VAL A 95 -3.93 22.59 -12.75
CA VAL A 95 -2.63 22.42 -12.13
C VAL A 95 -2.79 21.86 -10.73
N ALA A 96 -3.71 22.41 -9.92
CA ALA A 96 -4.00 21.90 -8.59
C ALA A 96 -4.46 20.42 -8.59
N ALA A 97 -5.31 20.02 -9.54
CA ALA A 97 -5.72 18.63 -9.67
C ALA A 97 -4.58 17.70 -10.16
N GLY A 98 -3.57 18.25 -10.82
CA GLY A 98 -2.50 17.51 -11.50
C GLY A 98 -1.77 16.55 -10.60
N GLY A 99 -1.40 16.95 -9.40
CA GLY A 99 -0.68 16.11 -8.43
C GLY A 99 -1.42 14.82 -8.10
N THR A 100 -2.66 14.96 -7.66
CA THR A 100 -3.54 13.81 -7.36
C THR A 100 -3.74 12.91 -8.58
N LEU A 101 -3.98 13.48 -9.76
CA LEU A 101 -4.20 12.71 -10.99
C LEU A 101 -2.94 11.96 -11.42
N ALA A 102 -1.75 12.55 -11.26
CA ALA A 102 -0.48 11.89 -11.53
C ALA A 102 -0.27 10.68 -10.61
N ASN A 103 -0.54 10.81 -9.31
CA ASN A 103 -0.42 9.70 -8.37
C ASN A 103 -1.42 8.57 -8.67
N LEU A 104 -2.68 8.90 -8.98
CA LEU A 104 -3.66 7.89 -9.37
C LEU A 104 -3.27 7.18 -10.67
N ALA A 105 -2.76 7.88 -11.66
CA ALA A 105 -2.24 7.28 -12.89
C ALA A 105 -1.01 6.40 -12.61
N ALA A 106 -0.06 6.87 -11.81
CA ALA A 106 1.11 6.11 -11.38
C ALA A 106 0.72 4.83 -10.63
N SER A 107 -0.29 4.91 -9.76
CA SER A 107 -0.80 3.73 -9.06
C SER A 107 -1.29 2.64 -10.01
N ILE A 108 -1.99 3.00 -11.08
CA ILE A 108 -2.44 2.05 -12.10
C ILE A 108 -1.22 1.40 -12.80
N VAL A 109 -0.21 2.20 -13.14
CA VAL A 109 1.03 1.70 -13.77
C VAL A 109 1.75 0.71 -12.86
N PHE A 110 1.95 1.07 -11.58
CA PHE A 110 2.60 0.18 -10.60
C PHE A 110 1.79 -1.09 -10.35
N TRP A 111 0.47 -0.99 -10.29
CA TRP A 111 -0.40 -2.16 -10.16
C TRP A 111 -0.27 -3.12 -11.36
N ILE A 112 -0.28 -2.60 -12.60
CA ILE A 112 -0.08 -3.40 -13.81
C ILE A 112 1.32 -4.05 -13.79
N ALA A 113 2.36 -3.29 -13.44
CA ALA A 113 3.72 -3.79 -13.32
C ALA A 113 3.81 -4.91 -12.27
N LEU A 114 3.20 -4.74 -11.10
CA LEU A 114 3.14 -5.75 -10.04
C LEU A 114 2.44 -7.04 -10.51
N ARG A 115 1.35 -6.92 -11.25
CA ARG A 115 0.62 -8.07 -11.83
C ARG A 115 1.45 -8.86 -12.84
N LYS A 116 2.33 -8.17 -13.58
CA LYS A 116 3.24 -8.78 -14.56
C LYS A 116 4.51 -9.34 -13.91
N ALA A 117 4.94 -8.83 -12.77
CA ALA A 117 6.19 -9.18 -12.10
C ALA A 117 6.11 -10.47 -11.25
N LYS A 118 5.42 -11.53 -11.72
CA LYS A 118 5.20 -12.76 -10.94
C LYS A 118 6.49 -13.51 -10.62
N SER A 119 7.47 -13.49 -11.54
CA SER A 119 8.78 -14.14 -11.42
C SER A 119 9.89 -13.22 -10.93
N ALA A 120 9.59 -11.96 -10.61
CA ALA A 120 10.57 -11.01 -10.12
C ALA A 120 10.98 -11.31 -8.66
N SER A 121 12.14 -10.77 -8.26
CA SER A 121 12.63 -10.90 -6.89
C SER A 121 11.63 -10.32 -5.87
N VAL A 122 11.66 -10.84 -4.64
CA VAL A 122 10.80 -10.36 -3.54
C VAL A 122 10.97 -8.85 -3.31
N ARG A 123 12.21 -8.34 -3.34
CA ARG A 123 12.51 -6.91 -3.18
C ARG A 123 11.87 -6.05 -4.26
N TRP A 124 11.92 -6.51 -5.52
CA TRP A 124 11.29 -5.80 -6.63
C TRP A 124 9.77 -5.79 -6.51
N ARG A 125 9.17 -6.91 -6.14
CA ARG A 125 7.72 -6.97 -5.89
C ARG A 125 7.30 -6.11 -4.71
N PHE A 126 8.11 -6.06 -3.65
CA PHE A 126 7.88 -5.16 -2.51
C PHE A 126 7.94 -3.70 -2.94
N PHE A 127 8.95 -3.30 -3.73
CA PHE A 127 9.03 -1.95 -4.31
C PHE A 127 7.77 -1.60 -5.11
N LEU A 128 7.33 -2.48 -6.01
CA LEU A 128 6.14 -2.22 -6.83
C LEU A 128 4.85 -2.14 -5.99
N LEU A 129 4.70 -3.02 -5.02
CA LEU A 129 3.55 -3.03 -4.12
C LEU A 129 3.49 -1.75 -3.28
N THR A 130 4.62 -1.36 -2.70
CA THR A 130 4.73 -0.16 -1.87
C THR A 130 4.51 1.09 -2.72
N SER A 131 5.07 1.14 -3.94
CA SER A 131 4.84 2.24 -4.89
C SER A 131 3.37 2.35 -5.28
N PHE A 132 2.70 1.23 -5.55
CA PHE A 132 1.26 1.21 -5.78
C PHE A 132 0.49 1.78 -4.58
N ALA A 133 0.76 1.27 -3.38
CA ALA A 133 0.05 1.67 -2.16
C ALA A 133 0.26 3.15 -1.84
N PHE A 134 1.49 3.66 -1.88
CA PHE A 134 1.78 5.07 -1.61
C PHE A 134 1.07 5.99 -2.60
N ASN A 135 1.13 5.70 -3.89
CA ASN A 135 0.47 6.52 -4.90
C ASN A 135 -1.07 6.49 -4.76
N VAL A 136 -1.67 5.34 -4.39
CA VAL A 136 -3.10 5.29 -4.07
C VAL A 136 -3.43 6.14 -2.85
N PHE A 137 -2.68 5.98 -1.75
CA PHE A 137 -2.94 6.71 -0.52
C PHE A 137 -2.72 8.20 -0.67
N GLU A 138 -1.68 8.62 -1.36
CA GLU A 138 -1.39 10.02 -1.62
C GLU A 138 -2.47 10.62 -2.53
N GLY A 139 -2.77 9.99 -3.66
CA GLY A 139 -3.81 10.45 -4.57
C GLY A 139 -5.20 10.52 -3.93
N THR A 140 -5.62 9.49 -3.20
CA THR A 140 -6.95 9.49 -2.56
C THR A 140 -6.99 10.28 -1.25
N GLY A 141 -5.86 10.35 -0.54
CA GLY A 141 -5.72 11.09 0.72
C GLY A 141 -5.94 12.58 0.56
N TYR A 142 -5.53 13.17 -0.56
CA TYR A 142 -5.78 14.58 -0.84
C TYR A 142 -7.26 14.93 -0.93
N PHE A 143 -8.13 14.03 -1.39
CA PHE A 143 -9.59 14.27 -1.33
C PHE A 143 -10.05 14.45 0.12
N LEU A 144 -9.69 13.48 0.98
CA LEU A 144 -10.10 13.51 2.37
C LEU A 144 -9.49 14.71 3.10
N PHE A 145 -8.19 14.92 2.94
CA PHE A 145 -7.46 16.02 3.56
C PHE A 145 -8.07 17.38 3.18
N SER A 146 -8.23 17.66 1.88
CA SER A 146 -8.77 18.92 1.42
C SER A 146 -10.24 19.12 1.79
N GLY A 147 -11.03 18.05 1.78
CA GLY A 147 -12.43 18.10 2.19
C GLY A 147 -12.60 18.48 3.67
N VAL A 148 -11.76 17.89 4.56
CA VAL A 148 -11.80 18.15 6.01
C VAL A 148 -11.20 19.51 6.35
N THR A 149 -9.98 19.78 5.86
CA THR A 149 -9.20 20.96 6.29
C THR A 149 -9.51 22.24 5.49
N ASN A 150 -10.12 22.10 4.32
CA ASN A 150 -10.27 23.19 3.33
C ASN A 150 -8.91 23.79 2.91
N PHE A 151 -7.90 22.94 2.81
CA PHE A 151 -6.55 23.28 2.44
C PHE A 151 -5.99 22.24 1.44
N GLY A 152 -4.97 22.63 0.67
CA GLY A 152 -4.33 21.77 -0.33
C GLY A 152 -5.01 21.76 -1.69
N ASP A 153 -4.61 20.85 -2.56
CA ASP A 153 -4.93 20.84 -3.99
C ASP A 153 -6.42 20.87 -4.29
N TRP A 154 -7.18 20.00 -3.68
CA TRP A 154 -8.62 19.92 -3.94
C TRP A 154 -9.40 21.04 -3.31
N ALA A 155 -8.88 21.71 -2.28
CA ALA A 155 -9.46 22.95 -1.80
C ALA A 155 -9.33 24.07 -2.85
N GLN A 156 -8.19 24.13 -3.58
CA GLN A 156 -8.02 25.05 -4.71
C GLN A 156 -8.92 24.69 -5.90
N VAL A 157 -9.05 23.39 -6.21
CA VAL A 157 -9.94 22.91 -7.28
C VAL A 157 -11.38 23.36 -7.07
N ILE A 158 -11.89 23.30 -5.83
CA ILE A 158 -13.27 23.67 -5.49
C ILE A 158 -13.43 25.13 -5.07
N ALA A 159 -12.35 25.91 -5.00
CA ALA A 159 -12.39 27.31 -4.60
C ALA A 159 -13.34 28.12 -5.49
N GLY A 160 -14.19 28.94 -4.86
CA GLY A 160 -15.15 29.78 -5.56
C GLY A 160 -16.30 29.04 -6.27
N LEU A 161 -16.44 27.73 -6.12
CA LEU A 161 -17.60 27.00 -6.62
C LEU A 161 -18.83 27.29 -5.75
N HIS A 162 -20.02 27.39 -6.39
CA HIS A 162 -21.28 27.53 -5.68
C HIS A 162 -21.52 26.32 -4.77
N ALA A 163 -22.17 26.55 -3.62
CA ALA A 163 -22.40 25.51 -2.61
C ALA A 163 -21.10 24.79 -2.16
N HIS A 164 -20.05 25.55 -1.85
CA HIS A 164 -18.72 25.08 -1.49
C HIS A 164 -18.72 23.94 -0.45
N TRP A 165 -19.62 23.98 0.54
CA TRP A 165 -19.77 22.95 1.55
C TRP A 165 -20.15 21.58 0.98
N LEU A 166 -20.96 21.52 -0.09
CA LEU A 166 -21.32 20.27 -0.77
C LEU A 166 -20.10 19.64 -1.44
N TRP A 167 -19.27 20.45 -2.08
CA TRP A 167 -18.03 19.95 -2.69
C TRP A 167 -17.07 19.41 -1.66
N ARG A 168 -16.95 20.07 -0.50
CA ARG A 168 -16.15 19.56 0.61
C ARG A 168 -16.70 18.24 1.13
N ALA A 169 -18.01 18.14 1.33
CA ALA A 169 -18.65 16.89 1.75
C ALA A 169 -18.40 15.76 0.73
N LEU A 170 -18.50 16.06 -0.57
CA LEU A 170 -18.21 15.10 -1.64
C LEU A 170 -16.75 14.62 -1.57
N LEU A 171 -15.79 15.51 -1.40
CA LEU A 171 -14.37 15.15 -1.25
C LEU A 171 -14.14 14.24 -0.05
N VAL A 172 -14.79 14.53 1.09
CA VAL A 172 -14.71 13.65 2.28
C VAL A 172 -15.29 12.27 1.99
N ILE A 173 -16.47 12.19 1.36
CA ILE A 173 -17.11 10.92 1.02
C ILE A 173 -16.23 10.11 0.05
N VAL A 174 -15.72 10.72 -1.00
CA VAL A 174 -14.82 10.07 -1.98
C VAL A 174 -13.53 9.60 -1.31
N GLY A 175 -12.91 10.46 -0.49
CA GLY A 175 -11.71 10.11 0.25
C GLY A 175 -11.94 8.94 1.21
N MET A 176 -12.99 9.00 2.02
CA MET A 176 -13.34 7.89 2.94
C MET A 176 -13.64 6.60 2.19
N ALA A 177 -14.44 6.65 1.13
CA ALA A 177 -14.76 5.47 0.32
C ALA A 177 -13.51 4.83 -0.28
N SER A 178 -12.55 5.63 -0.71
CA SER A 178 -11.27 5.16 -1.28
C SER A 178 -10.38 4.47 -0.24
N TYR A 179 -10.42 4.92 1.02
CA TYR A 179 -9.69 4.30 2.12
C TYR A 179 -10.39 3.04 2.65
N LEU A 180 -11.69 3.10 2.84
CA LEU A 180 -12.45 2.03 3.48
C LEU A 180 -12.83 0.92 2.50
N GLY A 181 -13.01 1.22 1.21
CA GLY A 181 -13.42 0.27 0.20
C GLY A 181 -12.51 -0.96 0.08
N PRO A 182 -11.17 -0.81 -0.01
CA PRO A 182 -10.24 -1.94 -0.01
C PRO A 182 -10.26 -2.74 1.29
N TYR A 183 -10.43 -2.08 2.44
CA TYR A 183 -10.51 -2.73 3.75
C TYR A 183 -11.75 -3.62 3.88
N TRP A 184 -12.93 -3.12 3.49
CA TRP A 184 -14.17 -3.91 3.50
C TRP A 184 -14.09 -5.14 2.61
N ARG A 185 -13.49 -5.00 1.44
CA ARG A 185 -13.33 -6.12 0.51
C ARG A 185 -12.39 -7.20 1.02
N TRP A 186 -11.37 -6.81 1.79
CA TRP A 186 -10.46 -7.75 2.45
C TRP A 186 -11.09 -8.42 3.66
N ALA A 187 -11.88 -7.69 4.44
CA ALA A 187 -12.51 -8.20 5.66
C ALA A 187 -13.73 -9.11 5.39
N SER A 188 -14.32 -9.03 4.18
CA SER A 188 -15.49 -9.82 3.77
C SER A 188 -15.16 -11.07 2.94
N GLY A 189 -13.92 -11.32 2.58
CA GLY A 189 -13.44 -12.51 1.83
C GLY A 189 -12.68 -13.47 2.69
#